data_006a8fd294f7cffa2657c699d89eb065
#
_entry.id   006a8fd294f7cffa2657c699d89eb065
#
_cell.length_a   1.000
_cell.length_b   1.000
_cell.length_c   1.000
_cell.angle_alpha   90.00
_cell.angle_beta   90.00
_cell.angle_gamma   90.00
#
_symmetry.space_group_name_H-M   'P 1'
#
loop_
_entity.id
_entity.type
_entity.pdbx_description
1 polymer ?
#
loop_
_entity_poly.entity_id
_entity_poly.type
_entity_poly.pdbx_seq_one_letter_code
_entity_poly.pdbx_strand_id
1 'polypeptide(L)'
;MVKLADIPEYERNHLMSKLLPPLGELPWVANNKPLSEKKVAIITTAGLNFRQDSNFEFADSSYRALPRDLSSSDILMTHASVNYDRSGFQEDINVVFPIDRFKELESEGVIGRLADVNYSFMGGGMLPDVYEANVRDLAKLLKADGVDAAFILPVCPNCSRTVC
;
A
#
# COMPACT_ATOMS: atom_id res chain seq x y z
N MET A 1 -16.88 5.41 15.14
CA MET A 1 -16.69 5.54 13.67
C MET A 1 -17.08 6.96 13.29
N VAL A 2 -16.18 7.72 12.66
CA VAL A 2 -16.46 9.09 12.20
C VAL A 2 -17.47 9.01 11.07
N LYS A 3 -18.54 9.81 11.14
CA LYS A 3 -19.55 9.90 10.09
C LYS A 3 -19.20 11.06 9.15
N LEU A 4 -19.63 10.98 7.90
CA LEU A 4 -19.39 12.03 6.91
C LEU A 4 -19.92 13.40 7.38
N ALA A 5 -21.00 13.41 8.17
CA ALA A 5 -21.59 14.60 8.77
C ALA A 5 -20.69 15.25 9.86
N ASP A 6 -19.77 14.50 10.43
CA ASP A 6 -18.89 14.98 11.50
C ASP A 6 -17.61 15.64 10.95
N ILE A 7 -17.39 15.55 9.63
CA ILE A 7 -16.23 16.14 8.94
C ILE A 7 -16.54 17.60 8.57
N PRO A 8 -15.58 18.54 8.73
CA PRO A 8 -15.73 19.91 8.28
C PRO A 8 -16.20 20.01 6.82
N GLU A 9 -17.08 20.95 6.53
CA GLU A 9 -17.77 21.03 5.23
C GLU A 9 -16.78 21.09 4.06
N TYR A 10 -15.71 21.89 4.15
CA TYR A 10 -14.73 22.03 3.08
C TYR A 10 -14.02 20.71 2.79
N GLU A 11 -13.69 19.95 3.83
CA GLU A 11 -13.00 18.67 3.72
C GLU A 11 -13.95 17.58 3.20
N ARG A 12 -15.17 17.55 3.69
CA ARG A 12 -16.25 16.69 3.17
C ARG A 12 -16.47 16.94 1.67
N ASN A 13 -16.57 18.19 1.25
CA ASN A 13 -16.75 18.56 -0.16
C ASN A 13 -15.55 18.15 -0.99
N HIS A 14 -14.32 18.29 -0.47
CA HIS A 14 -13.11 17.83 -1.11
C HIS A 14 -13.12 16.29 -1.29
N LEU A 15 -13.49 15.53 -0.27
CA LEU A 15 -13.60 14.08 -0.36
C LEU A 15 -14.68 13.65 -1.37
N MET A 16 -15.84 14.28 -1.33
CA MET A 16 -16.97 13.98 -2.23
C MET A 16 -16.72 14.40 -3.69
N SER A 17 -15.83 15.35 -3.95
CA SER A 17 -15.46 15.78 -5.30
C SER A 17 -14.45 14.87 -6.00
N LYS A 18 -13.92 13.85 -5.31
CA LYS A 18 -12.98 12.91 -5.91
C LYS A 18 -13.64 12.11 -7.01
N LEU A 19 -13.07 12.18 -8.21
CA LEU A 19 -13.47 11.30 -9.29
C LEU A 19 -13.04 9.86 -8.95
N LEU A 20 -14.02 8.98 -8.89
CA LEU A 20 -13.78 7.54 -8.80
C LEU A 20 -14.03 6.93 -10.18
N PRO A 21 -13.25 5.94 -10.61
CA PRO A 21 -13.60 5.18 -11.80
C PRO A 21 -14.95 4.49 -11.56
N PRO A 22 -15.73 4.22 -12.63
CA PRO A 22 -16.96 3.46 -12.49
C PRO A 22 -16.65 2.10 -11.87
N LEU A 23 -17.34 1.76 -10.79
CA LEU A 23 -17.24 0.44 -10.17
C LEU A 23 -17.87 -0.56 -11.15
N GLY A 24 -17.02 -1.40 -11.76
CA GLY A 24 -17.43 -2.56 -12.55
C GLY A 24 -17.80 -3.74 -11.64
N GLU A 25 -17.81 -4.94 -12.21
CA GLU A 25 -17.88 -6.14 -11.39
C GLU A 25 -16.64 -6.22 -10.48
N LEU A 26 -16.89 -6.40 -9.18
CA LEU A 26 -15.80 -6.54 -8.22
C LEU A 26 -14.99 -7.81 -8.54
N PRO A 27 -13.67 -7.69 -8.78
CA PRO A 27 -12.83 -8.84 -9.10
C PRO A 27 -12.64 -9.67 -7.83
N TRP A 28 -13.52 -10.64 -7.62
CA TRP A 28 -13.41 -11.57 -6.50
C TRP A 28 -12.66 -12.83 -6.93
N VAL A 29 -11.54 -13.08 -6.30
CA VAL A 29 -10.80 -14.34 -6.47
C VAL A 29 -11.05 -15.22 -5.26
N ALA A 30 -11.78 -16.31 -5.45
CA ALA A 30 -11.97 -17.29 -4.40
C ALA A 30 -10.62 -17.94 -4.04
N ASN A 31 -10.24 -17.82 -2.78
CA ASN A 31 -9.05 -18.47 -2.23
C ASN A 31 -9.44 -19.17 -0.92
N ASN A 32 -9.67 -20.49 -1.00
CA ASN A 32 -10.12 -21.33 0.11
C ASN A 32 -9.00 -21.76 1.07
N LYS A 33 -7.75 -21.41 0.78
CA LYS A 33 -6.60 -21.68 1.64
C LYS A 33 -6.76 -20.91 2.96
N PRO A 34 -6.63 -21.54 4.13
CA PRO A 34 -6.70 -20.82 5.41
C PRO A 34 -5.58 -19.78 5.52
N LEU A 35 -5.81 -18.72 6.29
CA LEU A 35 -4.83 -17.62 6.43
C LEU A 35 -3.48 -18.11 6.98
N SER A 36 -3.52 -19.07 7.90
CA SER A 36 -2.34 -19.71 8.49
C SER A 36 -1.47 -20.51 7.49
N GLU A 37 -1.93 -20.69 6.26
CA GLU A 37 -1.17 -21.35 5.19
C GLU A 37 -0.82 -20.38 4.05
N LYS A 38 -1.35 -19.15 4.08
CA LYS A 38 -1.14 -18.17 3.00
C LYS A 38 0.21 -17.50 3.09
N LYS A 39 0.83 -17.32 1.93
CA LYS A 39 1.92 -16.35 1.75
C LYS A 39 1.31 -14.97 1.49
N VAL A 40 1.62 -14.01 2.35
CA VAL A 40 1.05 -12.65 2.30
C VAL A 40 2.12 -11.65 1.91
N ALA A 41 1.83 -10.76 0.97
CA ALA A 41 2.68 -9.63 0.63
C ALA A 41 2.05 -8.32 1.14
N ILE A 42 2.88 -7.35 1.53
CA ILE A 42 2.46 -5.99 1.87
C ILE A 42 2.69 -5.08 0.67
N ILE A 43 1.67 -4.30 0.32
CA ILE A 43 1.75 -3.25 -0.69
C ILE A 43 1.31 -1.95 -0.02
N THR A 44 2.23 -1.01 0.13
CA THR A 44 1.92 0.31 0.71
C THR A 44 1.91 1.39 -0.35
N THR A 45 1.14 2.44 -0.13
CA THR A 45 1.17 3.65 -0.96
C THR A 45 1.92 4.80 -0.28
N ALA A 46 2.83 4.48 0.65
CA ALA A 46 3.54 5.47 1.44
C ALA A 46 4.72 6.15 0.71
N GLY A 47 5.02 5.75 -0.52
CA GLY A 47 6.18 6.28 -1.25
C GLY A 47 7.50 5.97 -0.57
N LEU A 48 7.63 4.74 -0.06
CA LEU A 48 8.85 4.26 0.58
C LEU A 48 9.87 3.81 -0.46
N ASN A 49 11.12 4.22 -0.30
CA ASN A 49 12.25 3.79 -1.11
C ASN A 49 13.52 3.73 -0.25
N PHE A 50 14.53 3.00 -0.69
CA PHE A 50 15.84 3.06 -0.05
C PHE A 50 16.54 4.40 -0.34
N ARG A 51 17.47 4.79 0.53
CA ARG A 51 18.27 6.04 0.36
C ARG A 51 19.07 6.08 -0.92
N GLN A 52 19.50 4.92 -1.43
CA GLN A 52 20.25 4.78 -2.68
C GLN A 52 19.37 4.72 -3.92
N ASP A 53 18.07 4.52 -3.76
CA ASP A 53 17.15 4.46 -4.89
C ASP A 53 16.74 5.86 -5.35
N SER A 54 16.21 5.96 -6.56
CA SER A 54 15.57 7.19 -7.02
C SER A 54 14.31 7.47 -6.19
N ASN A 55 14.17 8.70 -5.73
CA ASN A 55 12.95 9.16 -5.06
C ASN A 55 11.74 9.04 -5.99
N PHE A 56 10.55 8.91 -5.39
CA PHE A 56 9.32 9.04 -6.15
C PHE A 56 9.10 10.51 -6.55
N GLU A 57 8.72 10.70 -7.80
CA GLU A 57 8.25 11.98 -8.32
C GLU A 57 6.71 12.08 -8.23
N PHE A 58 6.16 13.28 -8.42
CA PHE A 58 4.72 13.52 -8.28
C PHE A 58 3.86 12.65 -9.22
N ALA A 59 4.33 12.36 -10.42
CA ALA A 59 3.62 11.56 -11.41
C ALA A 59 4.24 10.16 -11.61
N ASP A 60 4.89 9.61 -10.58
CA ASP A 60 5.54 8.30 -10.66
C ASP A 60 4.53 7.18 -10.38
N SER A 61 4.22 6.38 -11.40
CA SER A 61 3.37 5.19 -11.29
C SER A 61 4.14 3.91 -11.00
N SER A 62 5.47 3.97 -10.95
CA SER A 62 6.31 2.81 -10.67
C SER A 62 6.23 2.39 -9.19
N TYR A 63 6.82 1.26 -8.88
CA TYR A 63 6.94 0.77 -7.51
C TYR A 63 8.39 0.56 -7.10
N ARG A 64 8.63 0.45 -5.81
CA ARG A 64 9.91 0.03 -5.22
C ARG A 64 9.72 -1.28 -4.50
N ALA A 65 10.68 -2.18 -4.67
CA ALA A 65 10.73 -3.45 -3.96
C ALA A 65 11.33 -3.25 -2.56
N LEU A 66 10.66 -3.78 -1.55
CA LEU A 66 11.05 -3.68 -0.15
C LEU A 66 11.27 -5.11 0.40
N PRO A 67 12.52 -5.58 0.53
CA PRO A 67 12.82 -6.87 1.14
C PRO A 67 12.27 -6.96 2.57
N ARG A 68 11.87 -8.16 3.01
CA ARG A 68 11.33 -8.39 4.36
C ARG A 68 12.33 -8.12 5.50
N ASP A 69 13.62 -8.21 5.22
CA ASP A 69 14.72 -8.01 6.16
C ASP A 69 15.34 -6.61 6.11
N LEU A 70 14.63 -5.65 5.45
CA LEU A 70 15.09 -4.27 5.38
C LEU A 70 15.30 -3.66 6.77
N SER A 71 16.26 -2.74 6.87
CA SER A 71 16.41 -1.86 8.02
C SER A 71 15.59 -0.58 7.83
N SER A 72 14.76 -0.24 8.79
CA SER A 72 13.94 1.00 8.74
C SER A 72 14.81 2.27 8.64
N SER A 73 16.04 2.24 9.13
CA SER A 73 17.00 3.35 9.02
C SER A 73 17.42 3.67 7.58
N ASP A 74 17.29 2.70 6.67
CA ASP A 74 17.67 2.85 5.27
C ASP A 74 16.53 3.32 4.37
N ILE A 75 15.33 3.46 4.95
CA ILE A 75 14.12 3.82 4.23
C ILE A 75 13.83 5.31 4.33
N LEU A 76 13.48 5.89 3.19
CA LEU A 76 12.94 7.24 3.06
C LEU A 76 11.46 7.16 2.68
N MET A 77 10.70 8.17 3.10
CA MET A 77 9.36 8.43 2.59
C MET A 77 9.41 9.65 1.67
N THR A 78 9.23 9.42 0.37
CA THR A 78 9.24 10.48 -0.65
C THR A 78 7.86 10.75 -1.25
N HIS A 79 6.81 10.44 -0.49
CA HIS A 79 5.42 10.66 -0.88
C HIS A 79 5.12 12.14 -1.11
N ALA A 80 4.53 12.49 -2.27
CA ALA A 80 4.29 13.88 -2.68
C ALA A 80 3.13 14.57 -1.91
N SER A 81 2.18 13.80 -1.38
CA SER A 81 1.03 14.39 -0.64
C SER A 81 1.47 15.01 0.67
N VAL A 82 0.86 16.16 1.00
CA VAL A 82 0.98 16.85 2.28
C VAL A 82 -0.27 16.68 3.17
N ASN A 83 -1.26 15.93 2.71
CA ASN A 83 -2.57 15.81 3.35
C ASN A 83 -2.63 14.65 4.36
N TYR A 84 -1.55 14.34 5.04
CA TYR A 84 -1.54 13.40 6.15
C TYR A 84 -0.36 13.68 7.08
N ASP A 85 -0.51 13.27 8.33
CA ASP A 85 0.53 13.39 9.34
C ASP A 85 1.64 12.36 9.10
N ARG A 86 2.89 12.84 9.01
CA ARG A 86 4.08 11.99 8.80
C ARG A 86 4.85 11.73 10.09
N SER A 87 4.43 12.29 11.23
CA SER A 87 5.15 12.10 12.49
C SER A 87 5.15 10.63 12.91
N GLY A 88 4.02 9.93 12.76
CA GLY A 88 3.94 8.51 13.06
C GLY A 88 4.94 7.64 12.31
N PHE A 89 5.19 7.92 11.02
CA PHE A 89 6.21 7.21 10.25
C PHE A 89 7.62 7.45 10.79
N GLN A 90 7.92 8.66 11.27
CA GLN A 90 9.24 9.00 11.82
C GLN A 90 9.52 8.26 13.13
N GLU A 91 8.49 7.92 13.86
CA GLU A 91 8.58 7.16 15.11
C GLU A 91 8.57 5.65 14.87
N ASP A 92 7.68 5.17 13.98
CA ASP A 92 7.52 3.75 13.68
C ASP A 92 7.09 3.55 12.22
N ILE A 93 7.94 2.87 11.44
CA ILE A 93 7.64 2.50 10.05
C ILE A 93 6.37 1.65 9.94
N ASN A 94 6.02 0.90 10.97
CA ASN A 94 4.86 0.01 10.96
C ASN A 94 3.52 0.75 10.81
N VAL A 95 3.49 2.06 11.08
CA VAL A 95 2.29 2.91 10.86
C VAL A 95 1.89 2.94 9.37
N VAL A 96 2.86 2.89 8.46
CA VAL A 96 2.65 2.97 7.01
C VAL A 96 3.08 1.71 6.25
N PHE A 97 3.86 0.85 6.90
CA PHE A 97 4.37 -0.41 6.34
C PHE A 97 4.57 -1.41 7.48
N PRO A 98 3.53 -2.15 7.90
CA PRO A 98 3.52 -2.94 9.14
C PRO A 98 4.35 -4.22 9.03
N ILE A 99 5.59 -4.11 8.59
CA ILE A 99 6.50 -5.23 8.28
C ILE A 99 6.79 -6.08 9.52
N ASP A 100 7.01 -5.46 10.69
CA ASP A 100 7.32 -6.19 11.90
C ASP A 100 6.06 -6.87 12.46
N ARG A 101 4.90 -6.22 12.33
CA ARG A 101 3.61 -6.84 12.71
C ARG A 101 3.32 -8.10 11.90
N PHE A 102 3.63 -8.10 10.59
CA PHE A 102 3.47 -9.28 9.74
C PHE A 102 4.49 -10.40 10.06
N LYS A 103 5.71 -10.05 10.47
CA LYS A 103 6.68 -11.03 10.98
C LYS A 103 6.19 -11.69 12.29
N GLU A 104 5.57 -10.90 13.17
CA GLU A 104 4.96 -11.41 14.39
C GLU A 104 3.80 -12.35 14.06
N LEU A 105 2.87 -11.96 13.17
CA LEU A 105 1.76 -12.81 12.72
C LEU A 105 2.25 -14.12 12.09
N GLU A 106 3.37 -14.09 11.35
CA GLU A 106 4.02 -15.31 10.84
C GLU A 106 4.55 -16.17 11.99
N SER A 107 5.24 -15.59 12.96
CA SER A 107 5.79 -16.30 14.10
C SER A 107 4.72 -16.93 15.01
N GLU A 108 3.55 -16.30 15.08
CA GLU A 108 2.38 -16.77 15.82
C GLU A 108 1.54 -17.80 15.03
N GLY A 109 1.87 -18.04 13.76
CA GLY A 109 1.12 -18.95 12.89
C GLY A 109 -0.24 -18.42 12.44
N VAL A 110 -0.49 -17.13 12.57
CA VAL A 110 -1.73 -16.47 12.10
C VAL A 110 -1.73 -16.38 10.57
N ILE A 111 -0.59 -16.06 9.98
CA ILE A 111 -0.34 -16.18 8.54
C ILE A 111 0.67 -17.30 8.28
N GLY A 112 0.64 -17.90 7.09
CA GLY A 112 1.56 -18.96 6.74
C GLY A 112 2.99 -18.42 6.55
N ARG A 113 3.15 -17.33 5.80
CA ARG A 113 4.43 -16.69 5.55
C ARG A 113 4.26 -15.25 5.09
N LEU A 114 5.14 -14.37 5.53
CA LEU A 114 5.33 -13.07 4.90
C LEU A 114 6.20 -13.23 3.65
N ALA A 115 5.82 -12.57 2.55
CA ALA A 115 6.60 -12.56 1.31
C ALA A 115 8.02 -12.01 1.54
N ASP A 116 9.00 -12.56 0.81
CA ASP A 116 10.39 -12.12 0.92
C ASP A 116 10.59 -10.71 0.35
N VAL A 117 9.72 -10.31 -0.60
CA VAL A 117 9.70 -8.97 -1.19
C VAL A 117 8.30 -8.39 -1.07
N ASN A 118 8.22 -7.17 -0.58
CA ASN A 118 7.02 -6.36 -0.45
C ASN A 118 7.17 -5.11 -1.33
N TYR A 119 6.15 -4.27 -1.45
CA TYR A 119 6.19 -3.22 -2.46
C TYR A 119 5.64 -1.89 -1.96
N SER A 120 6.18 -0.81 -2.50
CA SER A 120 5.72 0.56 -2.24
C SER A 120 5.46 1.30 -3.53
N PHE A 121 4.32 2.00 -3.57
CA PHE A 121 3.96 2.99 -4.59
C PHE A 121 3.94 4.38 -3.98
N MET A 122 3.99 5.41 -4.82
CA MET A 122 3.72 6.78 -4.37
C MET A 122 2.23 7.00 -4.09
N GLY A 123 1.35 6.33 -4.82
CA GLY A 123 -0.09 6.18 -4.55
C GLY A 123 -0.98 7.41 -4.71
N GLY A 124 -0.42 8.61 -4.82
CA GLY A 124 -1.16 9.84 -4.93
C GLY A 124 -0.87 10.62 -6.22
N GLY A 125 -1.73 11.58 -6.55
CA GLY A 125 -1.48 12.56 -7.62
C GLY A 125 -1.93 12.15 -9.02
N MET A 126 -2.22 10.88 -9.28
CA MET A 126 -2.65 10.38 -10.59
C MET A 126 -4.00 9.65 -10.53
N LEU A 127 -4.61 9.44 -11.68
CA LEU A 127 -5.79 8.59 -11.82
C LEU A 127 -5.36 7.11 -11.74
N PRO A 128 -6.24 6.21 -11.26
CA PRO A 128 -5.93 4.79 -11.08
C PRO A 128 -5.45 4.08 -12.35
N ASP A 129 -5.99 4.42 -13.51
CA ASP A 129 -5.65 3.85 -14.81
C ASP A 129 -4.17 4.01 -15.19
N VAL A 130 -3.51 5.06 -14.70
CA VAL A 130 -2.08 5.30 -14.93
C VAL A 130 -1.20 4.23 -14.27
N TYR A 131 -1.70 3.59 -13.20
CA TYR A 131 -0.98 2.52 -12.50
C TYR A 131 -1.16 1.15 -13.17
N GLU A 132 -2.15 0.98 -14.06
CA GLU A 132 -2.60 -0.34 -14.53
C GLU A 132 -1.44 -1.20 -15.08
N ALA A 133 -0.57 -0.65 -15.91
CA ALA A 133 0.54 -1.40 -16.49
C ALA A 133 1.50 -1.94 -15.41
N ASN A 134 1.92 -1.09 -14.46
CA ASN A 134 2.83 -1.45 -13.38
C ASN A 134 2.17 -2.44 -12.40
N VAL A 135 0.87 -2.27 -12.11
CA VAL A 135 0.13 -3.19 -11.24
C VAL A 135 -0.02 -4.57 -11.89
N ARG A 136 -0.27 -4.63 -13.21
CA ARG A 136 -0.31 -5.92 -13.93
C ARG A 136 1.03 -6.64 -13.91
N ASP A 137 2.13 -5.92 -14.03
CA ASP A 137 3.47 -6.51 -13.95
C ASP A 137 3.79 -6.96 -12.53
N LEU A 138 3.46 -6.15 -11.52
CA LEU A 138 3.57 -6.55 -10.12
C LEU A 138 2.73 -7.81 -9.82
N ALA A 139 1.51 -7.90 -10.33
CA ALA A 139 0.67 -9.08 -10.13
C ALA A 139 1.30 -10.37 -10.71
N LYS A 140 2.05 -10.28 -11.81
CA LYS A 140 2.82 -11.41 -12.35
C LYS A 140 3.95 -11.82 -11.40
N LEU A 141 4.66 -10.85 -10.84
CA LEU A 141 5.73 -11.10 -9.86
C LEU A 141 5.19 -11.76 -8.59
N LEU A 142 4.09 -11.24 -8.04
CA LEU A 142 3.44 -11.81 -6.85
C LEU A 142 2.98 -13.26 -7.10
N LYS A 143 2.40 -13.53 -8.27
CA LYS A 143 2.01 -14.90 -8.66
C LYS A 143 3.21 -15.82 -8.83
N ALA A 144 4.28 -15.36 -9.45
CA ALA A 144 5.52 -16.14 -9.63
C ALA A 144 6.18 -16.46 -8.29
N ASP A 145 6.07 -15.54 -7.32
CA ASP A 145 6.56 -15.74 -5.94
C ASP A 145 5.60 -16.58 -5.07
N GLY A 146 4.46 -17.01 -5.60
CA GLY A 146 3.50 -17.83 -4.89
C GLY A 146 2.73 -17.08 -3.78
N VAL A 147 2.56 -15.78 -3.93
CA VAL A 147 1.76 -14.97 -3.00
C VAL A 147 0.29 -15.32 -3.15
N ASP A 148 -0.35 -15.69 -2.03
CA ASP A 148 -1.76 -16.07 -1.95
C ASP A 148 -2.69 -14.88 -1.67
N ALA A 149 -2.16 -13.85 -0.97
CA ALA A 149 -2.92 -12.67 -0.61
C ALA A 149 -2.01 -11.43 -0.54
N ALA A 150 -2.55 -10.27 -0.87
CA ALA A 150 -1.88 -8.98 -0.70
C ALA A 150 -2.63 -8.14 0.33
N PHE A 151 -1.88 -7.61 1.31
CA PHE A 151 -2.37 -6.57 2.22
C PHE A 151 -2.01 -5.21 1.61
N ILE A 152 -3.03 -4.47 1.18
CA ILE A 152 -2.84 -3.19 0.48
C ILE A 152 -3.21 -2.06 1.43
N LEU A 153 -2.25 -1.16 1.69
CA LEU A 153 -2.38 -0.08 2.67
C LEU A 153 -2.37 1.29 1.98
N PRO A 154 -3.52 1.99 1.88
CA PRO A 154 -3.56 3.38 1.48
C PRO A 154 -3.11 4.29 2.64
N VAL A 155 -2.25 5.28 2.36
CA VAL A 155 -1.68 6.15 3.41
C VAL A 155 -2.31 7.54 3.42
N CYS A 156 -2.69 8.07 2.28
CA CYS A 156 -3.34 9.37 2.17
C CYS A 156 -4.74 9.27 1.56
N PRO A 157 -5.60 10.30 1.67
CA PRO A 157 -6.97 10.26 1.10
C PRO A 157 -6.99 10.02 -0.42
N ASN A 158 -6.00 10.51 -1.16
CA ASN A 158 -5.89 10.25 -2.59
C ASN A 158 -5.45 8.80 -2.89
N CYS A 159 -4.63 8.23 -2.02
CA CYS A 159 -4.16 6.86 -2.15
C CYS A 159 -5.30 5.85 -2.02
N SER A 160 -6.33 6.13 -1.20
CA SER A 160 -7.50 5.27 -1.07
C SER A 160 -8.18 5.03 -2.42
N ARG A 161 -8.25 6.06 -3.26
CA ARG A 161 -8.81 5.97 -4.62
C ARG A 161 -7.97 5.07 -5.55
N THR A 162 -6.67 5.03 -5.35
CA THR A 162 -5.75 4.21 -6.17
C THR A 162 -5.82 2.73 -5.79
N VAL A 163 -6.22 2.44 -4.55
CA VAL A 163 -6.26 1.08 -3.98
C VAL A 163 -7.63 0.41 -4.20
N CYS A 164 -8.72 1.19 -4.25
CA CYS A 164 -10.07 0.70 -4.51
C CYS A 164 -10.32 0.48 -5.99
#